data_8fca6fb052c8e11264ff25bce6f0da55
#
_entry.id   8fca6fb052c8e11264ff25bce6f0da55
#
_cell.length_a   1.000
_cell.length_b   1.000
_cell.length_c   1.000
_cell.angle_alpha   90.00
_cell.angle_beta   90.00
_cell.angle_gamma   90.00
#
_symmetry.space_group_name_H-M   'P 1'
#
loop_
_entity.id
_entity.type
_entity.pdbx_description
1 polymer ?
#
loop_
_entity_poly.entity_id
_entity_poly.type
_entity_poly.pdbx_seq_one_letter_code
_entity_poly.pdbx_strand_id
1 'polypeptide(L)'
;MVKSKISQDTYALKSSSSKVIKAADFNYKPPTTKSYNPYIAIVGTGGITSTHLAAYKKAKYKIEILYNRTLSKAKKLRDIYFPKAKITNNFNDILNNKKIEILDITLHPEEREEFIKKGILAGKHILSQKPFVKNLKVGKKLVKLAKQNNVKISINQNGRWAPHLAYIREAVKNNLFEPFLTLFIFFESDMIISIPASSAA
;
A
#
# COMPACT_ATOMS: atom_id res chain seq x y z
N MET A 1 -7.47 -25.68 40.43
CA MET A 1 -7.24 -24.25 40.11
C MET A 1 -5.75 -23.99 40.12
N VAL A 2 -5.13 -23.95 38.95
CA VAL A 2 -3.70 -23.67 38.81
C VAL A 2 -3.56 -22.17 38.55
N LYS A 3 -3.03 -21.42 39.52
CA LYS A 3 -2.68 -20.01 39.32
C LYS A 3 -1.41 -19.93 38.45
N SER A 4 -1.52 -19.53 37.23
CA SER A 4 -0.37 -19.18 36.38
C SER A 4 0.32 -17.96 36.97
N LYS A 5 1.58 -18.13 37.39
CA LYS A 5 2.46 -17.01 37.71
C LYS A 5 2.78 -16.26 36.41
N ILE A 6 2.23 -15.08 36.26
CA ILE A 6 2.66 -14.13 35.23
C ILE A 6 4.08 -13.71 35.60
N SER A 7 5.08 -14.04 34.78
CA SER A 7 6.44 -13.53 34.92
C SER A 7 6.40 -12.02 34.80
N GLN A 8 6.86 -11.29 35.79
CA GLN A 8 7.07 -9.84 35.67
C GLN A 8 8.14 -9.60 34.61
N ASP A 9 7.76 -8.97 33.52
CA ASP A 9 8.66 -8.51 32.49
C ASP A 9 9.57 -7.42 33.11
N THR A 10 10.83 -7.74 33.34
CA THR A 10 11.81 -6.83 33.93
C THR A 10 12.23 -5.71 32.98
N TYR A 11 11.82 -5.77 31.69
CA TYR A 11 12.04 -4.74 30.70
C TYR A 11 10.92 -3.69 30.64
N ALA A 12 9.79 -3.91 31.30
CA ALA A 12 8.73 -2.91 31.33
C ALA A 12 9.23 -1.66 32.07
N LEU A 13 9.31 -0.55 31.37
CA LEU A 13 9.50 0.76 31.99
C LEU A 13 8.43 0.93 33.09
N LYS A 14 8.84 1.08 34.34
CA LYS A 14 7.92 1.38 35.43
C LYS A 14 7.21 2.68 35.06
N SER A 15 5.96 2.58 34.59
CA SER A 15 5.17 3.76 34.30
C SER A 15 4.94 4.51 35.62
N SER A 16 5.64 5.61 35.79
CA SER A 16 5.15 6.65 36.69
C SER A 16 3.74 6.99 36.24
N SER A 17 2.80 7.16 37.16
CA SER A 17 1.41 7.48 36.89
C SER A 17 1.32 8.64 35.88
N SER A 18 1.21 8.32 34.59
CA SER A 18 1.04 9.30 33.55
C SER A 18 -0.40 9.82 33.62
N LYS A 19 -0.58 11.12 33.74
CA LYS A 19 -1.90 11.74 33.53
C LYS A 19 -2.42 11.27 32.18
N VAL A 20 -3.61 10.67 32.16
CA VAL A 20 -4.29 10.34 30.91
C VAL A 20 -4.61 11.66 30.22
N ILE A 21 -3.91 11.97 29.14
CA ILE A 21 -4.18 13.14 28.31
C ILE A 21 -5.10 12.68 27.19
N LYS A 22 -6.18 13.44 26.96
CA LYS A 22 -7.06 13.21 25.81
C LYS A 22 -6.25 13.41 24.54
N ALA A 23 -6.21 12.38 23.68
CA ALA A 23 -5.55 12.48 22.39
C ALA A 23 -6.18 13.61 21.56
N ALA A 24 -5.35 14.38 20.85
CA ALA A 24 -5.83 15.39 19.93
C ALA A 24 -6.61 14.76 18.78
N ASP A 25 -7.68 15.40 18.33
CA ASP A 25 -8.49 14.92 17.22
C ASP A 25 -7.88 15.41 15.89
N PHE A 26 -7.19 14.51 15.20
CA PHE A 26 -6.56 14.77 13.90
C PHE A 26 -7.30 14.05 12.78
N ASN A 27 -7.39 14.69 11.62
CA ASN A 27 -7.89 14.06 10.41
C ASN A 27 -6.80 13.17 9.77
N TYR A 28 -6.56 11.98 10.34
CA TYR A 28 -5.52 11.04 9.91
C TYR A 28 -6.05 9.92 8.99
N LYS A 29 -7.36 9.82 8.82
CA LYS A 29 -7.97 8.78 7.98
C LYS A 29 -7.65 9.03 6.50
N PRO A 30 -7.45 7.96 5.71
CA PRO A 30 -7.25 8.12 4.27
C PRO A 30 -8.51 8.74 3.63
N PRO A 31 -8.33 9.62 2.65
CA PRO A 31 -9.46 10.19 1.92
C PRO A 31 -10.21 9.08 1.17
N THR A 32 -11.53 9.13 1.21
CA THR A 32 -12.38 8.21 0.46
C THR A 32 -13.10 8.96 -0.66
N THR A 33 -13.16 8.35 -1.84
CA THR A 33 -13.97 8.88 -2.95
C THR A 33 -15.34 8.22 -2.93
N LYS A 34 -16.40 9.01 -3.06
CA LYS A 34 -17.77 8.50 -3.12
C LYS A 34 -18.21 8.16 -4.55
N SER A 35 -17.59 8.78 -5.55
CA SER A 35 -18.04 8.76 -6.96
C SER A 35 -17.16 7.94 -7.89
N TYR A 36 -15.92 7.60 -7.50
CA TYR A 36 -14.98 6.89 -8.37
C TYR A 36 -14.79 5.44 -7.90
N ASN A 37 -15.21 4.49 -8.75
CA ASN A 37 -15.08 3.05 -8.48
C ASN A 37 -14.55 2.34 -9.73
N PRO A 38 -13.22 2.39 -9.97
CA PRO A 38 -12.59 1.87 -11.16
C PRO A 38 -12.65 0.34 -11.23
N TYR A 39 -12.55 -0.19 -12.45
CA TYR A 39 -12.27 -1.61 -12.67
C TYR A 39 -10.78 -1.89 -12.50
N ILE A 40 -10.47 -2.86 -11.66
CA ILE A 40 -9.11 -3.24 -11.26
C ILE A 40 -8.78 -4.61 -11.83
N ALA A 41 -7.58 -4.76 -12.38
CA ALA A 41 -6.98 -6.07 -12.65
C ALA A 41 -5.90 -6.38 -11.62
N ILE A 42 -5.89 -7.62 -11.15
CA ILE A 42 -4.85 -8.12 -10.24
C ILE A 42 -3.80 -8.86 -11.07
N VAL A 43 -2.56 -8.43 -10.97
CA VAL A 43 -1.43 -9.00 -11.69
C VAL A 43 -0.50 -9.73 -10.71
N GLY A 44 -0.61 -11.05 -10.69
CA GLY A 44 0.02 -11.93 -9.71
C GLY A 44 -0.99 -12.42 -8.67
N THR A 45 -0.82 -13.68 -8.22
CA THR A 45 -1.68 -14.31 -7.21
C THR A 45 -0.83 -15.01 -6.14
N GLY A 46 0.20 -14.28 -5.67
CA GLY A 46 1.08 -14.70 -4.58
C GLY A 46 0.48 -14.48 -3.18
N GLY A 47 1.29 -14.67 -2.14
CA GLY A 47 0.84 -14.62 -0.75
C GLY A 47 0.13 -13.32 -0.35
N ILE A 48 0.65 -12.15 -0.79
CA ILE A 48 0.07 -10.85 -0.42
C ILE A 48 -1.26 -10.56 -1.12
N THR A 49 -1.54 -11.23 -2.24
CA THR A 49 -2.72 -10.95 -3.07
C THR A 49 -4.03 -11.21 -2.33
N SER A 50 -4.06 -12.22 -1.46
CA SER A 50 -5.24 -12.52 -0.62
C SER A 50 -5.63 -11.33 0.26
N THR A 51 -4.65 -10.64 0.84
CA THR A 51 -4.88 -9.44 1.66
C THR A 51 -5.45 -8.29 0.83
N HIS A 52 -4.91 -8.07 -0.38
CA HIS A 52 -5.43 -7.06 -1.31
C HIS A 52 -6.88 -7.37 -1.71
N LEU A 53 -7.17 -8.60 -2.10
CA LEU A 53 -8.52 -9.02 -2.51
C LEU A 53 -9.52 -8.89 -1.35
N ALA A 54 -9.14 -9.25 -0.13
CA ALA A 54 -9.98 -9.06 1.05
C ALA A 54 -10.28 -7.57 1.29
N ALA A 55 -9.28 -6.70 1.16
CA ALA A 55 -9.44 -5.25 1.30
C ALA A 55 -10.37 -4.69 0.20
N TYR A 56 -10.17 -5.06 -1.06
CA TYR A 56 -11.05 -4.64 -2.16
C TYR A 56 -12.49 -5.12 -1.97
N LYS A 57 -12.69 -6.35 -1.51
CA LYS A 57 -14.02 -6.88 -1.21
C LYS A 57 -14.71 -6.07 -0.10
N LYS A 58 -13.99 -5.78 0.99
CA LYS A 58 -14.49 -4.95 2.10
C LYS A 58 -14.82 -3.53 1.64
N ALA A 59 -13.99 -2.94 0.77
CA ALA A 59 -14.17 -1.59 0.23
C ALA A 59 -15.13 -1.53 -0.97
N LYS A 60 -15.71 -2.67 -1.41
CA LYS A 60 -16.66 -2.79 -2.53
C LYS A 60 -16.09 -2.33 -3.88
N TYR A 61 -14.77 -2.46 -4.09
CA TYR A 61 -14.15 -2.23 -5.39
C TYR A 61 -14.42 -3.37 -6.38
N LYS A 62 -14.31 -3.06 -7.69
CA LYS A 62 -14.61 -3.98 -8.78
C LYS A 62 -13.33 -4.65 -9.29
N ILE A 63 -13.20 -5.95 -9.10
CA ILE A 63 -12.11 -6.73 -9.70
C ILE A 63 -12.65 -7.39 -10.96
N GLU A 64 -12.12 -7.01 -12.12
CA GLU A 64 -12.56 -7.52 -13.43
C GLU A 64 -11.85 -8.81 -13.77
N ILE A 65 -10.52 -8.89 -13.53
CA ILE A 65 -9.70 -10.02 -13.96
C ILE A 65 -8.52 -10.26 -13.02
N LEU A 66 -8.17 -11.53 -12.81
CA LEU A 66 -6.95 -11.94 -12.12
C LEU A 66 -6.01 -12.61 -13.12
N TYR A 67 -4.77 -12.15 -13.17
CA TYR A 67 -3.70 -12.72 -13.99
C TYR A 67 -2.75 -13.55 -13.14
N ASN A 68 -2.45 -14.75 -13.61
CA ASN A 68 -1.29 -15.52 -13.16
C ASN A 68 -0.82 -16.46 -14.29
N ARG A 69 0.48 -16.69 -14.42
CA ARG A 69 1.02 -17.71 -15.34
C ARG A 69 0.42 -19.10 -15.11
N THR A 70 0.10 -19.40 -13.83
CA THR A 70 -0.59 -20.64 -13.43
C THR A 70 -2.06 -20.33 -13.15
N LEU A 71 -2.95 -20.69 -14.07
CA LEU A 71 -4.39 -20.38 -13.96
C LEU A 71 -5.05 -20.95 -12.71
N SER A 72 -4.63 -22.13 -12.21
CA SER A 72 -5.17 -22.72 -10.99
C SER A 72 -4.95 -21.85 -9.75
N LYS A 73 -3.83 -21.13 -9.67
CA LYS A 73 -3.56 -20.18 -8.58
C LYS A 73 -4.51 -18.96 -8.65
N ALA A 74 -4.74 -18.43 -9.84
CA ALA A 74 -5.70 -17.34 -10.05
C ALA A 74 -7.13 -17.81 -9.74
N LYS A 75 -7.53 -19.01 -10.21
CA LYS A 75 -8.83 -19.61 -9.95
C LYS A 75 -9.12 -19.73 -8.47
N LYS A 76 -8.18 -20.25 -7.69
CA LYS A 76 -8.33 -20.43 -6.23
C LYS A 76 -8.69 -19.10 -5.54
N LEU A 77 -7.97 -18.02 -5.81
CA LEU A 77 -8.24 -16.73 -5.19
C LEU A 77 -9.51 -16.07 -5.74
N ARG A 78 -9.77 -16.18 -7.04
CA ARG A 78 -10.99 -15.69 -7.67
C ARG A 78 -12.22 -16.28 -7.01
N ASP A 79 -12.27 -17.61 -6.84
CA ASP A 79 -13.43 -18.32 -6.30
C ASP A 79 -13.73 -17.91 -4.85
N ILE A 80 -12.70 -17.59 -4.05
CA ILE A 80 -12.87 -17.15 -2.65
C ILE A 80 -13.36 -15.69 -2.56
N TYR A 81 -12.78 -14.80 -3.34
CA TYR A 81 -12.95 -13.36 -3.13
C TYR A 81 -13.89 -12.71 -4.15
N PHE A 82 -13.74 -13.04 -5.43
CA PHE A 82 -14.47 -12.42 -6.54
C PHE A 82 -14.92 -13.47 -7.58
N PRO A 83 -15.92 -14.31 -7.27
CA PRO A 83 -16.30 -15.45 -8.12
C PRO A 83 -16.71 -15.06 -9.56
N LYS A 84 -17.15 -13.81 -9.76
CA LYS A 84 -17.56 -13.30 -11.07
C LYS A 84 -16.40 -12.71 -11.89
N ALA A 85 -15.23 -12.54 -11.31
CA ALA A 85 -14.07 -12.02 -12.03
C ALA A 85 -13.52 -13.05 -13.01
N LYS A 86 -12.94 -12.58 -14.11
CA LYS A 86 -12.26 -13.44 -15.08
C LYS A 86 -10.89 -13.86 -14.56
N ILE A 87 -10.35 -14.92 -15.14
CA ILE A 87 -8.95 -15.31 -14.93
C ILE A 87 -8.23 -15.43 -16.27
N THR A 88 -6.96 -15.10 -16.31
CA THR A 88 -6.15 -15.24 -17.52
C THR A 88 -4.69 -15.53 -17.19
N ASN A 89 -3.98 -16.18 -18.11
CA ASN A 89 -2.53 -16.26 -18.16
C ASN A 89 -1.91 -15.46 -19.31
N ASN A 90 -2.75 -14.78 -20.09
CA ASN A 90 -2.31 -13.87 -21.15
C ASN A 90 -2.47 -12.41 -20.69
N PHE A 91 -1.36 -11.71 -20.48
CA PHE A 91 -1.39 -10.33 -19.99
C PHE A 91 -2.03 -9.34 -20.98
N ASN A 92 -2.02 -9.66 -22.28
CA ASN A 92 -2.66 -8.81 -23.28
C ASN A 92 -4.19 -8.72 -23.12
N ASP A 93 -4.82 -9.73 -22.51
CA ASP A 93 -6.26 -9.67 -22.20
C ASP A 93 -6.58 -8.53 -21.23
N ILE A 94 -5.62 -8.18 -20.37
CA ILE A 94 -5.73 -7.05 -19.45
C ILE A 94 -5.40 -5.73 -20.16
N LEU A 95 -4.31 -5.69 -20.90
CA LEU A 95 -3.85 -4.47 -21.58
C LEU A 95 -4.89 -3.94 -22.57
N ASN A 96 -5.49 -4.86 -23.33
CA ASN A 96 -6.49 -4.54 -24.35
C ASN A 96 -7.91 -4.30 -23.80
N ASN A 97 -8.17 -4.62 -22.54
CA ASN A 97 -9.48 -4.41 -21.93
C ASN A 97 -9.66 -2.94 -21.53
N LYS A 98 -10.46 -2.21 -22.30
CA LYS A 98 -10.74 -0.77 -22.09
C LYS A 98 -11.46 -0.47 -20.76
N LYS A 99 -12.16 -1.45 -20.16
CA LYS A 99 -12.81 -1.26 -18.87
C LYS A 99 -11.83 -1.17 -17.72
N ILE A 100 -10.67 -1.83 -17.82
CA ILE A 100 -9.68 -1.86 -16.76
C ILE A 100 -8.93 -0.54 -16.74
N GLU A 101 -8.97 0.12 -15.60
CA GLU A 101 -8.32 1.41 -15.39
C GLU A 101 -7.04 1.26 -14.55
N ILE A 102 -7.03 0.31 -13.60
CA ILE A 102 -5.94 0.15 -12.62
C ILE A 102 -5.39 -1.28 -12.68
N LEU A 103 -4.07 -1.40 -12.68
CA LEU A 103 -3.35 -2.64 -12.46
C LEU A 103 -2.79 -2.66 -11.04
N ASP A 104 -3.25 -3.60 -10.22
CA ASP A 104 -2.62 -3.90 -8.94
C ASP A 104 -1.61 -5.03 -9.13
N ILE A 105 -0.31 -4.68 -9.12
CA ILE A 105 0.78 -5.57 -9.47
C ILE A 105 1.43 -6.12 -8.21
N THR A 106 1.10 -7.38 -7.88
CA THR A 106 1.55 -8.09 -6.68
C THR A 106 2.67 -9.11 -6.96
N LEU A 107 3.29 -9.05 -8.13
CA LEU A 107 4.42 -9.88 -8.54
C LEU A 107 5.68 -9.58 -7.70
N HIS A 108 6.66 -10.47 -7.77
CA HIS A 108 7.99 -10.23 -7.21
C HIS A 108 8.70 -9.06 -7.93
N PRO A 109 9.60 -8.33 -7.25
CA PRO A 109 10.28 -7.17 -7.83
C PRO A 109 10.98 -7.43 -9.17
N GLU A 110 11.53 -8.64 -9.34
CA GLU A 110 12.27 -9.06 -10.54
C GLU A 110 11.41 -9.06 -11.80
N GLU A 111 10.16 -9.47 -11.67
CA GLU A 111 9.24 -9.61 -12.80
C GLU A 111 8.42 -8.35 -13.04
N ARG A 112 8.30 -7.50 -12.04
CA ARG A 112 7.34 -6.41 -11.96
C ARG A 112 7.58 -5.30 -12.97
N GLU A 113 8.84 -4.98 -13.25
CA GLU A 113 9.23 -3.83 -14.08
C GLU A 113 8.62 -3.90 -15.48
N GLU A 114 8.65 -5.07 -16.10
CA GLU A 114 8.09 -5.30 -17.45
C GLU A 114 6.57 -5.12 -17.47
N PHE A 115 5.88 -5.64 -16.44
CA PHE A 115 4.42 -5.49 -16.31
C PHE A 115 4.01 -4.04 -16.06
N ILE A 116 4.77 -3.30 -15.25
CA ILE A 116 4.57 -1.87 -15.03
C ILE A 116 4.72 -1.10 -16.32
N LYS A 117 5.82 -1.33 -17.04
CA LYS A 117 6.10 -0.66 -18.32
C LYS A 117 4.98 -0.89 -19.34
N LYS A 118 4.58 -2.15 -19.54
CA LYS A 118 3.48 -2.49 -20.46
C LYS A 118 2.15 -1.88 -20.03
N GLY A 119 1.84 -1.89 -18.73
CA GLY A 119 0.65 -1.26 -18.19
C GLY A 119 0.61 0.24 -18.45
N ILE A 120 1.73 0.95 -18.23
CA ILE A 120 1.85 2.38 -18.51
C ILE A 120 1.59 2.67 -20.00
N LEU A 121 2.23 1.91 -20.91
CA LEU A 121 2.07 2.08 -22.35
C LEU A 121 0.64 1.79 -22.84
N ALA A 122 -0.10 0.96 -22.12
CA ALA A 122 -1.51 0.69 -22.37
C ALA A 122 -2.45 1.69 -21.67
N GLY A 123 -1.93 2.78 -21.10
CA GLY A 123 -2.72 3.82 -20.43
C GLY A 123 -3.33 3.40 -19.08
N LYS A 124 -2.81 2.35 -18.45
CA LYS A 124 -3.33 1.86 -17.16
C LYS A 124 -2.62 2.51 -15.99
N HIS A 125 -3.37 2.94 -14.99
CA HIS A 125 -2.81 3.37 -13.70
C HIS A 125 -2.24 2.18 -12.94
N ILE A 126 -1.17 2.39 -12.19
CA ILE A 126 -0.42 1.32 -11.54
C ILE A 126 -0.48 1.48 -10.02
N LEU A 127 -0.91 0.44 -9.32
CA LEU A 127 -0.61 0.20 -7.92
C LEU A 127 0.43 -0.92 -7.86
N SER A 128 1.64 -0.61 -7.43
CA SER A 128 2.74 -1.58 -7.36
C SER A 128 3.02 -1.97 -5.92
N GLN A 129 3.27 -3.24 -5.68
CA GLN A 129 3.75 -3.71 -4.38
C GLN A 129 5.17 -3.19 -4.09
N LYS A 130 5.50 -3.06 -2.81
CA LYS A 130 6.86 -2.70 -2.35
C LYS A 130 7.82 -3.91 -2.48
N PRO A 131 9.12 -3.69 -2.64
CA PRO A 131 9.74 -2.45 -3.09
C PRO A 131 9.33 -2.14 -4.53
N PHE A 132 9.33 -0.88 -4.93
CA PHE A 132 8.91 -0.47 -6.28
C PHE A 132 9.75 -1.14 -7.37
N VAL A 133 11.05 -0.97 -7.26
CA VAL A 133 12.07 -1.51 -8.17
C VAL A 133 13.32 -1.90 -7.37
N LYS A 134 14.15 -2.77 -7.95
CA LYS A 134 15.50 -3.06 -7.42
C LYS A 134 16.54 -2.03 -7.84
N ASN A 135 16.36 -1.42 -9.00
CA ASN A 135 17.29 -0.45 -9.58
C ASN A 135 16.64 0.93 -9.67
N LEU A 136 17.23 1.90 -8.98
CA LEU A 136 16.71 3.27 -8.96
C LEU A 136 16.67 3.94 -10.35
N LYS A 137 17.65 3.64 -11.22
CA LYS A 137 17.65 4.16 -12.61
C LYS A 137 16.43 3.68 -13.38
N VAL A 138 16.03 2.41 -13.20
CA VAL A 138 14.80 1.85 -13.80
C VAL A 138 13.57 2.53 -13.22
N GLY A 139 13.51 2.71 -11.91
CA GLY A 139 12.39 3.42 -11.25
C GLY A 139 12.19 4.83 -11.81
N LYS A 140 13.29 5.60 -11.96
CA LYS A 140 13.24 6.95 -12.58
C LYS A 140 12.71 6.91 -14.01
N LYS A 141 13.11 5.91 -14.83
CA LYS A 141 12.60 5.73 -16.20
C LYS A 141 11.10 5.43 -16.21
N LEU A 142 10.62 4.55 -15.34
CA LEU A 142 9.19 4.21 -15.23
C LEU A 142 8.36 5.42 -14.80
N VAL A 143 8.83 6.21 -13.84
CA VAL A 143 8.13 7.44 -13.42
C VAL A 143 8.07 8.46 -14.56
N LYS A 144 9.16 8.65 -15.32
CA LYS A 144 9.17 9.51 -16.51
C LYS A 144 8.18 9.02 -17.55
N LEU A 145 8.19 7.72 -17.85
CA LEU A 145 7.26 7.10 -18.80
C LEU A 145 5.80 7.28 -18.38
N ALA A 146 5.49 7.12 -17.10
CA ALA A 146 4.15 7.34 -16.58
C ALA A 146 3.67 8.77 -16.78
N LYS A 147 4.54 9.77 -16.49
CA LYS A 147 4.23 11.18 -16.77
C LYS A 147 3.93 11.44 -18.25
N GLN A 148 4.75 10.87 -19.13
CA GLN A 148 4.58 11.02 -20.60
C GLN A 148 3.26 10.42 -21.12
N ASN A 149 2.78 9.35 -20.46
CA ASN A 149 1.53 8.68 -20.84
C ASN A 149 0.32 9.14 -20.00
N ASN A 150 0.49 10.17 -19.16
CA ASN A 150 -0.57 10.70 -18.29
C ASN A 150 -1.21 9.62 -17.37
N VAL A 151 -0.42 8.65 -16.90
CA VAL A 151 -0.86 7.63 -15.95
C VAL A 151 -0.21 7.85 -14.58
N LYS A 152 -0.89 7.38 -13.54
CA LYS A 152 -0.43 7.48 -12.15
C LYS A 152 0.22 6.17 -11.73
N ILE A 153 1.33 6.26 -10.99
CA ILE A 153 1.94 5.13 -10.27
C ILE A 153 1.81 5.40 -8.78
N SER A 154 1.32 4.43 -8.04
CA SER A 154 1.32 4.41 -6.59
C SER A 154 2.03 3.17 -6.09
N ILE A 155 2.78 3.30 -5.01
CA ILE A 155 3.44 2.18 -4.35
C ILE A 155 2.65 1.82 -3.11
N ASN A 156 2.38 0.53 -2.93
CA ASN A 156 1.66 0.04 -1.76
C ASN A 156 2.57 0.01 -0.52
N GLN A 157 2.82 1.19 0.02
CA GLN A 157 3.47 1.40 1.32
C GLN A 157 2.38 1.39 2.39
N ASN A 158 1.94 0.20 2.76
CA ASN A 158 0.82 0.00 3.69
C ASN A 158 1.04 0.67 5.06
N GLY A 159 2.27 0.72 5.55
CA GLY A 159 2.62 1.44 6.78
C GLY A 159 2.21 2.91 6.77
N ARG A 160 2.27 3.58 5.61
CA ARG A 160 1.84 4.97 5.45
C ARG A 160 0.39 5.22 5.91
N TRP A 161 -0.46 4.21 5.78
CA TRP A 161 -1.90 4.28 6.07
C TRP A 161 -2.29 3.56 7.37
N ALA A 162 -1.32 2.98 8.08
CA ALA A 162 -1.56 2.41 9.40
C ALA A 162 -2.06 3.51 10.33
N PRO A 163 -3.19 3.32 11.04
CA PRO A 163 -3.84 4.38 11.81
C PRO A 163 -2.90 5.09 12.80
N HIS A 164 -2.07 4.32 13.51
CA HIS A 164 -1.11 4.85 14.48
C HIS A 164 -0.02 5.70 13.79
N LEU A 165 0.53 5.26 12.65
CA LEU A 165 1.55 6.02 11.91
C LEU A 165 0.95 7.27 11.25
N ALA A 166 -0.26 7.17 10.74
CA ALA A 166 -0.98 8.32 10.18
C ALA A 166 -1.30 9.36 11.27
N TYR A 167 -1.71 8.91 12.46
CA TYR A 167 -1.94 9.79 13.61
C TYR A 167 -0.65 10.49 14.06
N ILE A 168 0.45 9.73 14.22
CA ILE A 168 1.76 10.28 14.59
C ILE A 168 2.21 11.35 13.58
N ARG A 169 2.05 11.08 12.28
CA ARG A 169 2.37 12.05 11.23
C ARG A 169 1.61 13.37 11.41
N GLU A 170 0.33 13.31 11.69
CA GLU A 170 -0.47 14.54 11.91
C GLU A 170 -0.07 15.21 13.23
N ALA A 171 0.24 14.46 14.26
CA ALA A 171 0.70 15.00 15.54
C ALA A 171 2.05 15.74 15.38
N VAL A 172 2.97 15.19 14.60
CA VAL A 172 4.25 15.85 14.25
C VAL A 172 4.01 17.15 13.47
N LYS A 173 3.14 17.11 12.45
CA LYS A 173 2.82 18.31 11.66
C LYS A 173 2.19 19.44 12.49
N ASN A 174 1.49 19.09 13.56
CA ASN A 174 0.86 20.04 14.48
C ASN A 174 1.73 20.36 15.70
N ASN A 175 3.03 20.06 15.65
CA ASN A 175 4.02 20.33 16.69
C ASN A 175 3.63 19.75 18.07
N LEU A 176 2.94 18.60 18.10
CA LEU A 176 2.56 17.94 19.35
C LEU A 176 3.76 17.27 20.03
N PHE A 177 4.82 16.99 19.28
CA PHE A 177 6.06 16.37 19.75
C PHE A 177 7.24 17.31 19.60
N GLU A 178 8.15 17.27 20.59
CA GLU A 178 9.44 17.94 20.49
C GLU A 178 10.23 17.42 19.26
N PRO A 179 11.01 18.28 18.59
CA PRO A 179 11.75 17.92 17.36
C PRO A 179 12.64 16.69 17.51
N PHE A 180 13.18 16.45 18.69
CA PHE A 180 14.05 15.31 18.98
C PHE A 180 13.29 13.98 18.95
N LEU A 181 12.09 13.93 19.49
CA LEU A 181 11.24 12.74 19.46
C LEU A 181 10.77 12.42 18.04
N THR A 182 10.56 13.44 17.25
CA THR A 182 10.24 13.34 15.82
C THR A 182 11.31 12.58 15.06
N LEU A 183 12.60 12.91 15.28
CA LEU A 183 13.72 12.25 14.60
C LEU A 183 13.78 10.75 14.92
N PHE A 184 13.54 10.37 16.18
CA PHE A 184 13.60 8.96 16.61
C PHE A 184 12.49 8.10 15.97
N ILE A 185 11.27 8.62 15.87
CA ILE A 185 10.13 7.93 15.24
C ILE A 185 10.38 7.70 13.74
N PHE A 186 11.12 8.60 13.08
CA PHE A 186 11.43 8.46 11.65
C PHE A 186 12.51 7.42 11.35
N PHE A 187 13.49 7.23 12.23
CA PHE A 187 14.55 6.24 12.02
C PHE A 187 14.07 4.80 12.12
N GLU A 188 13.06 4.51 12.95
CA GLU A 188 12.53 3.15 13.07
C GLU A 188 11.53 2.76 12.00
N SER A 189 10.96 3.69 11.26
CA SER A 189 9.82 3.41 10.36
C SER A 189 10.13 3.35 8.87
N ASP A 190 11.40 3.51 8.43
CA ASP A 190 11.78 3.63 6.99
C ASP A 190 10.93 4.65 6.20
N MET A 191 10.29 5.58 6.88
CA MET A 191 9.46 6.61 6.26
C MET A 191 10.25 7.88 6.08
N ILE A 192 10.80 8.09 4.89
CA ILE A 192 11.36 9.39 4.48
C ILE A 192 10.19 10.38 4.35
N ILE A 193 9.88 11.10 5.39
CA ILE A 193 9.14 12.35 5.31
C ILE A 193 10.19 13.45 5.25
N SER A 194 10.34 14.10 4.09
CA SER A 194 11.11 15.33 4.02
C SER A 194 10.36 16.40 4.81
N ILE A 195 10.89 16.76 5.98
CA ILE A 195 10.47 17.95 6.70
C ILE A 195 11.24 19.11 6.05
N PRO A 196 10.56 20.14 5.51
CA PRO A 196 11.26 21.34 5.12
C PRO A 196 11.91 21.93 6.37
N ALA A 197 13.23 22.14 6.33
CA ALA A 197 13.92 22.90 7.36
C ALA A 197 13.22 24.26 7.43
N SER A 198 12.52 24.53 8.52
CA SER A 198 12.08 25.89 8.80
C SER A 198 13.36 26.71 8.97
N SER A 199 13.56 27.67 8.09
CA SER A 199 14.57 28.71 8.23
C SER A 199 14.47 29.29 9.64
N ALA A 200 15.45 28.99 10.47
CA ALA A 200 15.67 29.72 11.70
C ALA A 200 16.04 31.16 11.29
N ALA A 201 15.14 32.08 11.57
CA ALA A 201 15.41 33.51 11.61
C ALA A 201 16.04 33.86 12.96
#